data_46e083cfdfad2d7787f2d1f8274513be
#
_entry.id   46e083cfdfad2d7787f2d1f8274513be
#
_cell.length_a   1.000
_cell.length_b   1.000
_cell.length_c   1.000
_cell.angle_alpha   90.00
_cell.angle_beta   90.00
_cell.angle_gamma   90.00
#
_symmetry.space_group_name_H-M   'P 1'
#
loop_
_entity.id
_entity.type
_entity.pdbx_description
1 polymer ?
#
loop_
_entity_poly.entity_id
_entity_poly.type
_entity_poly.pdbx_seq_one_letter_code
_entity_poly.pdbx_strand_id
1 'polypeptide(L)'
;AEEIANLEILAEGLEQVRTKLDSSPILISSGFRCLELNRALKSKDTSYHILGLAADFTSTYGNVHEVMRTLADSSIQFDQLIIEFGRWIHIAFPKQGEKPRRQMMRISKSGVLLYE
;
A
#
# COMPACT_ATOMS: atom_id res chain seq x y z
N ALA A 1 -1.59 -1.61 21.65
CA ALA A 1 -0.32 -1.05 21.28
C ALA A 1 -0.41 -0.30 19.94
N GLU A 2 0.65 0.38 19.57
CA GLU A 2 0.69 1.21 18.38
C GLU A 2 0.41 0.40 17.10
N GLU A 3 0.95 -0.81 17.00
CA GLU A 3 0.76 -1.67 15.83
C GLU A 3 -0.71 -2.04 15.62
N ILE A 4 -1.46 -2.25 16.70
CA ILE A 4 -2.88 -2.57 16.61
C ILE A 4 -3.66 -1.36 16.10
N ALA A 5 -3.37 -0.16 16.61
CA ALA A 5 -4.00 1.06 16.14
C ALA A 5 -3.69 1.31 14.67
N ASN A 6 -2.44 1.06 14.26
CA ASN A 6 -2.02 1.21 12.87
C ASN A 6 -2.73 0.19 11.96
N LEU A 7 -2.93 -1.04 12.43
CA LEU A 7 -3.66 -2.05 11.65
C LEU A 7 -5.13 -1.65 11.44
N GLU A 8 -5.73 -0.96 12.39
CA GLU A 8 -7.09 -0.42 12.21
C GLU A 8 -7.12 0.65 11.13
N ILE A 9 -6.12 1.53 11.10
CA ILE A 9 -5.96 2.54 10.04
C ILE A 9 -5.82 1.85 8.68
N LEU A 10 -4.97 0.82 8.60
CA LEU A 10 -4.76 0.08 7.37
C LEU A 10 -6.04 -0.62 6.92
N ALA A 11 -6.74 -1.28 7.82
CA ALA A 11 -7.98 -1.99 7.49
C ALA A 11 -9.04 -1.03 6.95
N GLU A 12 -9.20 0.13 7.58
CA GLU A 12 -10.14 1.15 7.11
C GLU A 12 -9.74 1.68 5.74
N GLY A 13 -8.45 1.93 5.54
CA GLY A 13 -7.95 2.37 4.24
C GLY A 13 -8.17 1.34 3.14
N LEU A 14 -7.95 0.06 3.43
CA LEU A 14 -8.17 -1.01 2.47
C LEU A 14 -9.65 -1.18 2.13
N GLU A 15 -10.56 -0.89 3.07
CA GLU A 15 -12.00 -0.89 2.77
C GLU A 15 -12.36 0.25 1.82
N GLN A 16 -11.74 1.41 1.95
CA GLN A 16 -11.92 2.51 1.01
C GLN A 16 -11.41 2.12 -0.38
N VAL A 17 -10.26 1.43 -0.43
CA VAL A 17 -9.69 0.92 -1.69
C VAL A 17 -10.65 -0.06 -2.34
N ARG A 18 -11.15 -1.04 -1.58
CA ARG A 18 -12.07 -2.05 -2.10
C ARG A 18 -13.34 -1.40 -2.67
N THR A 19 -13.90 -0.45 -1.94
CA THR A 19 -15.10 0.28 -2.38
C THR A 19 -14.83 1.02 -3.68
N LYS A 20 -13.68 1.67 -3.80
CA LYS A 20 -13.32 2.43 -5.00
C LYS A 20 -13.09 1.52 -6.19
N LEU A 21 -12.71 0.27 -5.97
CA LEU A 21 -12.51 -0.75 -7.00
C LEU A 21 -13.79 -1.57 -7.23
N ASP A 22 -14.95 -0.91 -7.15
CA ASP A 22 -16.27 -1.52 -7.40
C ASP A 22 -16.54 -2.74 -6.51
N SER A 23 -16.04 -2.70 -5.28
CA SER A 23 -16.15 -3.79 -4.30
C SER A 23 -15.53 -5.10 -4.77
N SER A 24 -14.58 -5.02 -5.73
CA SER A 24 -13.84 -6.20 -6.19
C SER A 24 -12.91 -6.72 -5.11
N PRO A 25 -12.74 -8.04 -5.01
CA PRO A 25 -11.83 -8.61 -4.01
C PRO A 25 -10.41 -8.04 -4.12
N ILE A 26 -9.80 -7.85 -2.95
CA ILE A 26 -8.40 -7.46 -2.82
C ILE A 26 -7.66 -8.67 -2.29
N LEU A 27 -6.61 -9.11 -3.00
CA LEU A 27 -5.79 -10.24 -2.61
C LEU A 27 -4.51 -9.70 -2.00
N ILE A 28 -4.39 -9.77 -0.68
CA ILE A 28 -3.25 -9.24 0.05
C ILE A 28 -2.14 -10.28 0.07
N SER A 29 -0.98 -9.95 -0.50
CA SER A 29 0.18 -10.82 -0.51
C SER A 29 1.16 -10.51 0.62
N SER A 30 1.12 -9.29 1.16
CA SER A 30 1.95 -8.88 2.29
C SER A 30 1.26 -7.74 3.03
N GLY A 31 1.14 -7.89 4.34
CA GLY A 31 0.59 -6.87 5.22
C GLY A 31 1.57 -6.58 6.34
N PHE A 32 1.11 -6.60 7.60
CA PHE A 32 1.97 -6.39 8.75
C PHE A 32 3.09 -7.43 8.78
N ARG A 33 4.32 -6.95 9.05
CA ARG A 33 5.49 -7.82 9.23
C ARG A 33 6.19 -7.46 10.52
N CYS A 34 6.60 -8.46 11.31
CA CYS A 34 7.45 -8.23 12.45
C CYS A 34 8.87 -7.90 11.96
N LEU A 35 9.67 -7.30 12.84
CA LEU A 35 11.02 -6.86 12.49
C LEU A 35 11.89 -8.01 11.97
N GLU A 36 11.81 -9.16 12.63
CA GLU A 36 12.61 -10.34 12.25
C GLU A 36 12.28 -10.81 10.83
N LEU A 37 10.98 -10.94 10.50
CA LEU A 37 10.56 -11.35 9.18
C LEU A 37 10.95 -10.31 8.14
N ASN A 38 10.81 -9.03 8.48
CA ASN A 38 11.16 -7.95 7.57
C ASN A 38 12.64 -7.97 7.22
N ARG A 39 13.51 -8.24 8.18
CA ARG A 39 14.95 -8.38 7.95
C ARG A 39 15.26 -9.59 7.10
N ALA A 40 14.58 -10.72 7.34
CA ALA A 40 14.74 -11.93 6.53
C ALA A 40 14.37 -11.68 5.06
N LEU A 41 13.42 -10.80 4.81
CA LEU A 41 13.03 -10.38 3.47
C LEU A 41 13.89 -9.25 2.91
N LYS A 42 14.93 -8.84 3.65
CA LYS A 42 15.87 -7.77 3.30
C LYS A 42 15.20 -6.42 3.07
N SER A 43 14.09 -6.18 3.75
CA SER A 43 13.42 -4.89 3.74
C SER A 43 14.00 -3.97 4.82
N LYS A 44 13.75 -2.67 4.68
CA LYS A 44 14.23 -1.69 5.66
C LYS A 44 13.49 -1.83 6.99
N ASP A 45 14.20 -1.62 8.10
CA ASP A 45 13.60 -1.64 9.44
C ASP A 45 12.53 -0.56 9.62
N THR A 46 12.56 0.49 8.80
CA THR A 46 11.59 1.58 8.82
C THR A 46 10.42 1.37 7.87
N SER A 47 10.28 0.16 7.30
CA SER A 47 9.20 -0.15 6.38
C SER A 47 7.83 0.07 7.03
N TYR A 48 6.89 0.62 6.27
CA TYR A 48 5.50 0.78 6.72
C TYR A 48 4.82 -0.56 7.00
N HIS A 49 5.32 -1.66 6.43
CA HIS A 49 4.83 -3.00 6.76
C HIS A 49 5.09 -3.36 8.23
N ILE A 50 6.26 -2.97 8.77
CA ILE A 50 6.58 -3.19 10.20
C ILE A 50 5.64 -2.38 11.08
N LEU A 51 5.30 -1.17 10.64
CA LEU A 51 4.42 -0.29 11.41
C LEU A 51 2.95 -0.71 11.32
N GLY A 52 2.62 -1.68 10.47
CA GLY A 52 1.23 -2.10 10.28
C GLY A 52 0.41 -1.11 9.47
N LEU A 53 1.06 -0.28 8.65
CA LEU A 53 0.42 0.78 7.86
C LEU A 53 0.42 0.53 6.36
N ALA A 54 0.99 -0.58 5.91
CA ALA A 54 1.11 -0.87 4.48
C ALA A 54 0.66 -2.28 4.15
N ALA A 55 0.19 -2.45 2.93
CA ALA A 55 -0.11 -3.77 2.37
C ALA A 55 0.26 -3.80 0.89
N ASP A 56 0.69 -4.96 0.43
CA ASP A 56 0.89 -5.25 -0.98
C ASP A 56 -0.28 -6.09 -1.45
N PHE A 57 -0.89 -5.71 -2.57
CA PHE A 57 -2.11 -6.39 -3.01
C PHE A 57 -2.25 -6.40 -4.53
N THR A 58 -3.10 -7.30 -4.99
CA THR A 58 -3.67 -7.29 -6.34
C THR A 58 -5.19 -7.28 -6.21
N SER A 59 -5.90 -7.04 -7.30
CA SER A 59 -7.35 -7.05 -7.28
C SER A 59 -7.90 -7.65 -8.57
N THR A 60 -9.07 -8.26 -8.47
CA THR A 60 -9.79 -8.75 -9.64
C THR A 60 -10.43 -7.61 -10.44
N TYR A 61 -10.37 -6.38 -9.94
CA TYR A 61 -10.87 -5.18 -10.64
C TYR A 61 -10.18 -5.00 -11.99
N GLY A 62 -8.87 -5.24 -12.04
CA GLY A 62 -8.09 -5.10 -13.25
C GLY A 62 -6.61 -5.33 -13.01
N ASN A 63 -5.78 -5.03 -14.02
CA ASN A 63 -4.34 -5.13 -13.86
C ASN A 63 -3.82 -4.00 -12.96
N VAL A 64 -2.53 -4.06 -12.60
CA VAL A 64 -1.95 -3.09 -11.65
C VAL A 64 -2.03 -1.65 -12.17
N HIS A 65 -1.96 -1.45 -13.49
CA HIS A 65 -2.04 -0.10 -14.07
C HIS A 65 -3.45 0.48 -13.97
N GLU A 66 -4.47 -0.33 -14.19
CA GLU A 66 -5.86 0.08 -14.03
C GLU A 66 -6.19 0.40 -12.58
N VAL A 67 -5.73 -0.46 -11.65
CA VAL A 67 -5.89 -0.24 -10.21
C VAL A 67 -5.19 1.05 -9.80
N MET A 68 -3.94 1.24 -10.22
CA MET A 68 -3.18 2.44 -9.92
C MET A 68 -3.89 3.71 -10.38
N ARG A 69 -4.37 3.71 -11.62
CA ARG A 69 -5.07 4.89 -12.18
C ARG A 69 -6.33 5.21 -11.40
N THR A 70 -7.12 4.18 -11.09
CA THR A 70 -8.37 4.38 -10.36
C THR A 70 -8.10 4.96 -8.96
N LEU A 71 -7.10 4.44 -8.27
CA LEU A 71 -6.77 4.93 -6.93
C LEU A 71 -6.10 6.31 -6.97
N ALA A 72 -5.28 6.58 -7.98
CA ALA A 72 -4.65 7.90 -8.15
C ALA A 72 -5.70 8.99 -8.35
N ASP A 73 -6.78 8.67 -9.06
CA ASP A 73 -7.88 9.61 -9.32
C ASP A 73 -8.90 9.68 -8.18
N SER A 74 -8.71 8.87 -7.14
CA SER A 74 -9.63 8.83 -6.01
C SER A 74 -9.34 9.93 -4.99
N SER A 75 -10.22 10.09 -4.01
CA SER A 75 -10.02 11.00 -2.88
C SER A 75 -9.38 10.30 -1.68
N ILE A 76 -8.97 9.05 -1.82
CA ILE A 76 -8.36 8.28 -0.73
C ILE A 76 -7.07 8.97 -0.27
N GLN A 77 -6.93 9.17 1.03
CA GLN A 77 -5.79 9.86 1.62
C GLN A 77 -4.70 8.86 2.01
N PHE A 78 -4.04 8.29 0.99
CA PHE A 78 -2.90 7.40 1.22
C PHE A 78 -1.61 8.20 1.38
N ASP A 79 -0.61 7.59 2.00
CA ASP A 79 0.72 8.17 2.11
C ASP A 79 1.57 7.79 0.91
N GLN A 80 1.54 6.50 0.53
CA GLN A 80 2.25 6.00 -0.64
C GLN A 80 1.35 5.08 -1.46
N LEU A 81 1.51 5.14 -2.77
CA LEU A 81 0.85 4.24 -3.71
C LEU A 81 1.87 3.90 -4.80
N ILE A 82 2.28 2.64 -4.86
CA ILE A 82 3.43 2.23 -5.67
C ILE A 82 3.10 0.98 -6.48
N ILE A 83 3.40 1.02 -7.79
CA ILE A 83 3.42 -0.19 -8.60
C ILE A 83 4.78 -0.83 -8.41
N GLU A 84 4.83 -2.05 -7.89
CA GLU A 84 6.09 -2.76 -7.66
C GLU A 84 6.28 -3.87 -8.66
N PHE A 85 7.31 -3.75 -9.47
CA PHE A 85 7.73 -4.74 -10.48
C PHE A 85 6.63 -5.10 -11.50
N GLY A 86 5.65 -4.20 -11.70
CA GLY A 86 4.52 -4.46 -12.59
C GLY A 86 3.60 -5.59 -12.14
N ARG A 87 3.74 -6.07 -10.90
CA ARG A 87 3.05 -7.27 -10.42
C ARG A 87 2.01 -7.00 -9.34
N TRP A 88 2.29 -6.04 -8.45
CA TRP A 88 1.37 -5.73 -7.37
C TRP A 88 1.41 -4.24 -7.02
N ILE A 89 0.44 -3.83 -6.21
CA ILE A 89 0.37 -2.47 -5.69
C ILE A 89 0.76 -2.49 -4.22
N HIS A 90 1.66 -1.59 -3.85
CA HIS A 90 1.98 -1.28 -2.47
C HIS A 90 1.20 -0.03 -2.09
N ILE A 91 0.42 -0.09 -1.02
CA ILE A 91 -0.27 1.08 -0.48
C ILE A 91 0.08 1.24 0.99
N ALA A 92 0.36 2.48 1.40
CA ALA A 92 0.64 2.80 2.79
C ALA A 92 -0.22 3.99 3.20
N PHE A 93 -0.61 4.00 4.46
CA PHE A 93 -1.41 5.07 5.04
C PHE A 93 -0.60 5.81 6.10
N PRO A 94 -0.86 7.12 6.30
CA PRO A 94 -0.15 7.87 7.33
C PRO A 94 -0.60 7.44 8.72
N LYS A 95 0.28 7.61 9.70
CA LYS A 95 -0.09 7.45 11.10
C LYS A 95 -1.17 8.46 11.47
N GLN A 96 -1.92 8.15 12.51
CA GLN A 96 -2.94 9.07 13.03
C GLN A 96 -2.30 10.43 13.31
N GLY A 97 -2.91 11.49 12.77
CA GLY A 97 -2.44 12.84 12.96
C GLY A 97 -1.38 13.31 11.98
N GLU A 98 -0.83 12.43 11.16
CA GLU A 98 0.13 12.82 10.13
C GLU A 98 -0.59 13.12 8.81
N LYS A 99 -0.02 14.06 8.04
CA LYS A 99 -0.56 14.41 6.72
C LYS A 99 -0.23 13.33 5.70
N PRO A 100 -1.22 12.87 4.90
CA PRO A 100 -0.94 11.96 3.80
C PRO A 100 -0.13 12.69 2.72
N ARG A 101 0.96 12.06 2.25
CA ARG A 101 1.82 12.65 1.21
C ARG A 101 1.30 12.38 -0.19
N ARG A 102 0.46 11.38 -0.37
CA ARG A 102 -0.02 10.90 -1.67
C ARG A 102 1.11 10.71 -2.67
N GLN A 103 2.21 10.12 -2.20
CA GLN A 103 3.38 9.85 -3.03
C GLN A 103 3.08 8.66 -3.94
N MET A 104 3.23 8.86 -5.24
CA MET A 104 2.91 7.84 -6.25
C MET A 104 4.15 7.51 -7.06
N MET A 105 4.50 6.22 -7.15
CA MET A 105 5.74 5.80 -7.77
C MET A 105 5.59 4.46 -8.48
N ARG A 106 6.59 4.14 -9.30
CA ARG A 106 6.82 2.82 -9.87
C ARG A 106 8.21 2.36 -9.44
N ILE A 107 8.29 1.13 -8.98
CA ILE A 107 9.57 0.52 -8.63
C ILE A 107 9.80 -0.69 -9.55
N SER A 108 10.98 -0.77 -10.15
CA SER A 108 11.40 -1.88 -10.99
C SER A 108 12.86 -2.20 -10.73
N LYS A 109 13.40 -3.17 -11.44
CA LYS A 109 14.83 -3.48 -11.37
C LYS A 109 15.70 -2.29 -11.79
N SER A 110 15.17 -1.40 -12.63
CA SER A 110 15.91 -0.21 -13.10
C SER A 110 15.87 0.95 -12.10
N GLY A 111 15.10 0.85 -11.03
CA GLY A 111 15.02 1.89 -10.01
C GLY A 111 13.60 2.39 -9.76
N VAL A 112 13.52 3.60 -9.24
CA VAL A 112 12.28 4.24 -8.82
C VAL A 112 11.94 5.39 -9.77
N LEU A 113 10.70 5.42 -10.24
CA LEU A 113 10.19 6.52 -11.09
C LEU A 113 8.92 7.09 -10.46
N LEU A 114 8.74 8.40 -10.59
CA LEU A 114 7.49 9.03 -10.19
C LEU A 114 6.37 8.58 -11.16
N TYR A 115 5.20 8.34 -10.61
CA TYR A 115 4.02 8.02 -11.42
C TYR A 115 3.43 9.31 -11.96
N GLU A 116 3.23 9.35 -13.27
CA GLU A 116 2.65 10.52 -13.94
C GLU A 116 1.36 10.18 -14.64
#